data_258b9b80bc643be96d6fd2b85673b584
#
_entry.id   258b9b80bc643be96d6fd2b85673b584
#
_cell.length_a   1.000
_cell.length_b   1.000
_cell.length_c   1.000
_cell.angle_alpha   90.00
_cell.angle_beta   90.00
_cell.angle_gamma   90.00
#
_symmetry.space_group_name_H-M   'P 1'
#
loop_
_entity.id
_entity.type
_entity.pdbx_description
1 polymer ?
#
loop_
_entity_poly.entity_id
_entity_poly.type
_entity_poly.pdbx_seq_one_letter_code
_entity_poly.pdbx_strand_id
1 'polypeptide(L)'
;MQEVWRVLKHDGRFFALTPVYPSKEAFQDPTHVNIITPDTHSYFCGPVGTTLYCAHYGFTGRFESLNVKHVYPEEVTGERKISFKFRFRKFRRLYLQNKYPSHLLWELVAKK
;
A
#
# COMPACT_ATOMS: atom_id res chain seq x y z
N MET A 1 -12.37 3.32 1.54
CA MET A 1 -11.67 4.63 1.56
C MET A 1 -12.60 5.78 1.95
N GLN A 2 -13.88 5.79 1.57
CA GLN A 2 -14.81 6.87 1.97
C GLN A 2 -14.89 7.07 3.48
N GLU A 3 -15.08 5.99 4.25
CA GLU A 3 -15.14 6.07 5.73
C GLU A 3 -13.81 6.51 6.35
N VAL A 4 -12.70 6.06 5.81
CA VAL A 4 -11.37 6.51 6.26
C VAL A 4 -11.25 8.03 6.10
N TRP A 5 -11.61 8.55 4.93
CA TRP A 5 -11.61 9.98 4.68
C TRP A 5 -12.57 10.74 5.60
N ARG A 6 -13.78 10.18 5.82
CA ARG A 6 -14.82 10.82 6.66
C ARG A 6 -14.37 11.04 8.10
N VAL A 7 -13.70 10.04 8.69
CA VAL A 7 -13.28 10.09 10.11
C VAL A 7 -11.99 10.85 10.36
N LEU A 8 -11.12 10.97 9.36
CA LEU A 8 -9.90 11.77 9.50
C LEU A 8 -10.21 13.26 9.56
N LYS A 9 -9.42 14.00 10.31
CA LYS A 9 -9.43 15.47 10.28
C LYS A 9 -8.83 15.96 8.95
N HIS A 10 -9.04 17.23 8.62
CA HIS A 10 -8.25 17.91 7.58
C HIS A 10 -6.76 17.73 7.88
N ASP A 11 -6.00 17.37 6.88
CA ASP A 11 -4.58 16.99 6.98
C ASP A 11 -4.27 15.77 7.87
N GLY A 12 -5.30 15.02 8.27
CA GLY A 12 -5.13 13.74 8.95
C GLY A 12 -4.43 12.72 8.05
N ARG A 13 -3.48 11.96 8.62
CA ARG A 13 -2.68 10.97 7.89
C ARG A 13 -3.29 9.58 7.95
N PHE A 14 -3.24 8.90 6.82
CA PHE A 14 -3.59 7.49 6.69
C PHE A 14 -2.36 6.70 6.28
N PHE A 15 -2.06 5.67 7.05
CA PHE A 15 -1.01 4.71 6.76
C PHE A 15 -1.63 3.35 6.51
N ALA A 16 -1.21 2.69 5.44
CA ALA A 16 -1.61 1.33 5.14
C ALA A 16 -0.43 0.52 4.64
N LEU A 17 -0.39 -0.74 5.04
CA LEU A 17 0.52 -1.75 4.53
C LEU A 17 -0.32 -2.83 3.87
N THR A 18 -0.20 -2.97 2.57
CA THR A 18 -1.02 -3.90 1.79
C THR A 18 -0.15 -4.82 0.92
N PRO A 19 -0.51 -6.11 0.80
CA PRO A 19 0.10 -6.94 -0.23
C PRO A 19 -0.14 -6.34 -1.61
N VAL A 20 0.86 -6.42 -2.50
CA VAL A 20 0.81 -5.78 -3.81
C VAL A 20 1.02 -6.78 -4.94
N TYR A 21 0.28 -6.61 -6.04
CA TYR A 21 0.48 -7.36 -7.28
C TYR A 21 1.93 -7.13 -7.81
N PRO A 22 2.61 -8.16 -8.31
CA PRO A 22 2.20 -9.56 -8.50
C PRO A 22 2.67 -10.50 -7.37
N SER A 23 2.81 -10.01 -6.15
CA SER A 23 3.32 -10.84 -5.06
C SER A 23 2.36 -11.99 -4.72
N LYS A 24 2.93 -13.11 -4.29
CA LYS A 24 2.16 -14.28 -3.87
C LYS A 24 1.23 -13.94 -2.69
N GLU A 25 1.65 -13.05 -1.81
CA GLU A 25 0.90 -12.59 -0.64
C GLU A 25 -0.41 -11.90 -1.00
N ALA A 26 -0.48 -11.29 -2.20
CA ALA A 26 -1.71 -10.68 -2.70
C ALA A 26 -2.80 -11.71 -3.05
N PHE A 27 -2.43 -12.95 -3.33
CA PHE A 27 -3.34 -13.99 -3.84
C PHE A 27 -3.54 -15.17 -2.91
N GLN A 28 -2.61 -15.44 -1.99
CA GLN A 28 -2.64 -16.66 -1.17
C GLN A 28 -3.71 -16.63 -0.07
N ASP A 29 -4.13 -15.45 0.35
CA ASP A 29 -5.15 -15.27 1.38
C ASP A 29 -6.53 -15.19 0.72
N PRO A 30 -7.43 -16.15 1.00
CA PRO A 30 -8.77 -16.18 0.38
C PRO A 30 -9.66 -15.01 0.80
N THR A 31 -9.28 -14.23 1.81
CA THR A 31 -10.03 -13.04 2.24
C THR A 31 -9.65 -11.78 1.44
N HIS A 32 -8.58 -11.84 0.64
CA HIS A 32 -8.17 -10.74 -0.23
C HIS A 32 -9.06 -10.64 -1.46
N VAL A 33 -10.12 -9.86 -1.38
CA VAL A 33 -11.07 -9.65 -2.48
C VAL A 33 -10.66 -8.54 -3.44
N ASN A 34 -9.72 -7.67 -3.05
CA ASN A 34 -9.21 -6.58 -3.87
C ASN A 34 -7.73 -6.76 -4.16
N ILE A 35 -7.36 -6.69 -5.42
CA ILE A 35 -5.97 -6.72 -5.85
C ILE A 35 -5.43 -5.30 -5.88
N ILE A 36 -4.38 -5.07 -5.08
CA ILE A 36 -3.70 -3.76 -4.99
C ILE A 36 -2.51 -3.73 -5.95
N THR A 37 -2.42 -2.66 -6.71
CA THR A 37 -1.26 -2.35 -7.56
C THR A 37 -0.58 -1.07 -7.07
N PRO A 38 0.65 -0.76 -7.53
CA PRO A 38 1.31 0.49 -7.15
C PRO A 38 0.49 1.74 -7.45
N ASP A 39 -0.37 1.68 -8.46
CA ASP A 39 -1.17 2.82 -8.91
C ASP A 39 -2.58 2.88 -8.27
N THR A 40 -2.95 1.87 -7.47
CA THR A 40 -4.29 1.81 -6.86
C THR A 40 -4.59 3.05 -6.00
N HIS A 41 -3.59 3.61 -5.33
CA HIS A 41 -3.75 4.81 -4.50
C HIS A 41 -4.22 6.03 -5.30
N SER A 42 -3.84 6.13 -6.59
CA SER A 42 -4.18 7.27 -7.45
C SER A 42 -5.70 7.45 -7.61
N TYR A 43 -6.47 6.36 -7.45
CA TYR A 43 -7.93 6.42 -7.46
C TYR A 43 -8.52 7.25 -6.32
N PHE A 44 -7.77 7.51 -5.27
CA PHE A 44 -8.19 8.26 -4.09
C PHE A 44 -7.46 9.61 -3.96
N CYS A 45 -6.45 9.83 -4.82
CA CYS A 45 -5.59 11.01 -4.79
C CYS A 45 -5.78 11.86 -6.04
N GLY A 46 -5.63 13.15 -5.88
CA GLY A 46 -5.65 14.08 -7.01
C GLY A 46 -6.62 15.23 -6.83
N PRO A 47 -6.52 16.26 -7.70
CA PRO A 47 -7.46 17.37 -7.70
C PRO A 47 -8.87 16.88 -8.05
N VAL A 48 -9.86 17.49 -7.43
CA VAL A 48 -11.27 17.25 -7.77
C VAL A 48 -11.46 17.50 -9.25
N GLY A 49 -11.89 16.47 -9.98
CA GLY A 49 -12.12 16.54 -11.44
C GLY A 49 -11.08 15.85 -12.32
N THR A 50 -9.91 15.46 -11.80
CA THR A 50 -8.90 14.68 -12.55
C THR A 50 -8.91 13.20 -12.21
N THR A 51 -9.43 12.81 -11.07
CA THR A 51 -9.65 11.42 -10.68
C THR A 51 -10.99 10.96 -11.24
N LEU A 52 -11.04 10.79 -12.53
CA LEU A 52 -12.20 10.31 -13.28
C LEU A 52 -12.79 8.99 -12.76
N TYR A 53 -12.05 8.24 -11.97
CA TYR A 53 -12.42 6.87 -11.63
C TYR A 53 -13.17 6.76 -10.31
N CYS A 54 -12.76 7.45 -9.26
CA CYS A 54 -13.39 7.29 -7.95
C CYS A 54 -14.73 8.01 -7.82
N ALA A 55 -14.94 9.10 -8.51
CA ALA A 55 -16.23 9.77 -8.55
C ALA A 55 -17.34 8.84 -9.12
N HIS A 56 -17.01 8.00 -10.09
CA HIS A 56 -17.95 7.01 -10.65
C HIS A 56 -18.28 5.88 -9.67
N TYR A 57 -17.45 5.65 -8.68
CA TYR A 57 -17.66 4.62 -7.64
C TYR A 57 -18.19 5.19 -6.32
N GLY A 58 -18.66 6.45 -6.31
CA GLY A 58 -19.25 7.08 -5.15
C GLY A 58 -18.25 7.58 -4.11
N PHE A 59 -16.96 7.66 -4.42
CA PHE A 59 -15.98 8.28 -3.56
C PHE A 59 -16.00 9.80 -3.74
N THR A 60 -16.37 10.54 -2.70
CA THR A 60 -16.48 12.01 -2.72
C THR A 60 -15.32 12.69 -1.97
N GLY A 61 -14.48 11.89 -1.33
CA GLY A 61 -13.32 12.39 -0.60
C GLY A 61 -12.13 12.72 -1.51
N ARG A 62 -11.07 13.23 -0.88
CA ARG A 62 -9.79 13.46 -1.56
C ARG A 62 -8.64 13.19 -0.60
N PHE A 63 -7.67 12.45 -1.08
CA PHE A 63 -6.37 12.32 -0.43
C PHE A 63 -5.28 12.96 -1.27
N GLU A 64 -4.20 13.34 -0.61
CA GLU A 64 -2.93 13.66 -1.23
C GLU A 64 -1.93 12.56 -0.89
N SER A 65 -1.22 12.06 -1.89
CA SER A 65 -0.19 11.06 -1.69
C SER A 65 1.10 11.73 -1.23
N LEU A 66 1.56 11.38 -0.02
CA LEU A 66 2.86 11.80 0.46
C LEU A 66 3.95 10.79 0.08
N ASN A 67 3.63 9.51 0.24
CA ASN A 67 4.59 8.44 -0.01
C ASN A 67 3.85 7.16 -0.37
N VAL A 68 4.27 6.52 -1.46
CA VAL A 68 3.81 5.19 -1.83
C VAL A 68 5.02 4.42 -2.32
N LYS A 69 5.41 3.40 -1.58
CA LYS A 69 6.63 2.64 -1.89
C LYS A 69 6.49 1.16 -1.60
N HIS A 70 7.21 0.38 -2.37
CA HIS A 70 7.39 -1.04 -2.11
C HIS A 70 8.26 -1.27 -0.88
N VAL A 71 7.81 -2.14 0.02
CA VAL A 71 8.50 -2.48 1.26
C VAL A 71 8.40 -3.97 1.56
N TYR A 72 9.34 -4.47 2.37
CA TYR A 72 9.15 -5.74 3.06
C TYR A 72 8.41 -5.48 4.38
N PRO A 73 7.44 -6.32 4.76
CA PRO A 73 6.67 -6.12 5.99
C PRO A 73 7.54 -5.91 7.22
N GLU A 74 8.65 -6.65 7.30
CA GLU A 74 9.59 -6.59 8.42
C GLU A 74 10.29 -5.24 8.57
N GLU A 75 10.40 -4.46 7.49
CA GLU A 75 10.97 -3.11 7.52
C GLU A 75 10.04 -2.11 8.21
N VAL A 76 8.75 -2.38 8.15
CA VAL A 76 7.71 -1.48 8.72
C VAL A 76 7.35 -1.89 10.14
N THR A 77 7.23 -3.19 10.40
CA THR A 77 6.83 -3.72 11.72
C THR A 77 7.97 -3.74 12.73
N GLY A 78 9.21 -3.54 12.29
CA GLY A 78 10.38 -3.59 13.15
C GLY A 78 10.74 -5.00 13.66
N GLU A 79 10.06 -6.02 13.17
CA GLU A 79 10.31 -7.40 13.53
C GLU A 79 11.55 -7.94 12.82
N ARG A 80 12.64 -8.03 13.58
CA ARG A 80 13.92 -8.71 13.32
C ARG A 80 14.98 -7.97 12.52
N LYS A 81 16.01 -7.58 13.21
CA LYS A 81 17.38 -7.53 12.68
C LYS A 81 17.88 -8.98 12.47
N ILE A 82 17.70 -9.50 11.27
CA ILE A 82 18.22 -10.82 10.91
C ILE A 82 19.75 -10.75 10.84
N SER A 83 20.45 -11.66 11.53
CA SER A 83 21.90 -11.80 11.49
C SER A 83 22.42 -11.87 10.05
N PHE A 84 23.52 -11.17 9.76
CA PHE A 84 24.11 -11.00 8.44
C PHE A 84 24.40 -12.32 7.68
N LYS A 85 24.76 -13.40 8.38
CA LYS A 85 25.01 -14.72 7.78
C LYS A 85 23.74 -15.44 7.32
N PHE A 86 22.60 -15.20 7.98
CA PHE A 86 21.31 -15.77 7.58
C PHE A 86 20.68 -15.00 6.40
N ARG A 87 21.04 -13.73 6.26
CA ARG A 87 20.57 -12.82 5.21
C ARG A 87 20.93 -13.28 3.81
N PHE A 88 22.13 -13.84 3.58
CA PHE A 88 22.61 -14.24 2.26
C PHE A 88 21.87 -15.46 1.68
N ARG A 89 21.59 -16.50 2.47
CA ARG A 89 20.84 -17.69 2.00
C ARG A 89 19.36 -17.42 1.83
N LYS A 90 18.77 -16.63 2.72
CA LYS A 90 17.34 -16.27 2.69
C LYS A 90 17.08 -15.20 1.62
N PHE A 91 18.02 -14.26 1.43
CA PHE A 91 17.94 -13.25 0.38
C PHE A 91 18.00 -13.86 -1.01
N ARG A 92 18.87 -14.87 -1.23
CA ARG A 92 18.94 -15.58 -2.50
C ARG A 92 17.66 -16.38 -2.79
N ARG A 93 17.03 -16.97 -1.77
CA ARG A 93 15.75 -17.69 -1.90
C ARG A 93 14.57 -16.74 -2.13
N LEU A 94 14.56 -15.60 -1.44
CA LEU A 94 13.57 -14.52 -1.64
C LEU A 94 13.78 -13.78 -2.96
N TYR A 95 15.02 -13.55 -3.36
CA TYR A 95 15.36 -12.92 -4.64
C TYR A 95 14.96 -13.78 -5.84
N LEU A 96 14.99 -15.10 -5.69
CA LEU A 96 14.53 -16.02 -6.73
C LEU A 96 13.00 -16.23 -6.72
N GLN A 97 12.34 -16.00 -5.60
CA GLN A 97 10.88 -16.14 -5.46
C GLN A 97 10.11 -14.82 -5.62
N ASN A 98 10.67 -13.71 -5.18
CA ASN A 98 10.06 -12.38 -5.29
C ASN A 98 11.11 -11.36 -5.73
N LYS A 99 11.09 -11.02 -7.00
CA LYS A 99 11.96 -9.99 -7.59
C LYS A 99 11.71 -8.58 -7.00
N TYR A 100 10.62 -8.42 -6.25
CA TYR A 100 10.18 -7.15 -5.67
C TYR A 100 9.67 -7.35 -4.24
N PRO A 101 9.75 -6.32 -3.37
CA PRO A 101 9.09 -6.33 -2.08
C PRO A 101 7.61 -6.66 -2.22
N SER A 102 7.10 -7.49 -1.30
CA SER A 102 5.75 -8.08 -1.41
C SER A 102 4.62 -7.13 -1.02
N HIS A 103 4.93 -5.99 -0.38
CA HIS A 103 3.95 -5.08 0.14
C HIS A 103 4.16 -3.64 -0.35
N LEU A 104 3.08 -2.87 -0.28
CA LEU A 104 3.06 -1.45 -0.56
C LEU A 104 2.73 -0.71 0.73
N LEU A 105 3.58 0.23 1.10
CA LEU A 105 3.32 1.18 2.17
C LEU A 105 2.71 2.44 1.55
N TRP A 106 1.54 2.83 2.04
CA TRP A 106 0.84 4.04 1.66
C TRP A 106 0.91 5.05 2.80
N GLU A 107 1.24 6.28 2.48
CA GLU A 107 1.08 7.43 3.34
C GLU A 107 0.28 8.47 2.58
N LEU A 108 -0.98 8.64 2.98
CA LEU A 108 -1.92 9.56 2.35
C LEU A 108 -2.41 10.59 3.37
N VAL A 109 -2.73 11.78 2.90
CA VAL A 109 -3.28 12.88 3.72
C VAL A 109 -4.69 13.21 3.26
N ALA A 110 -5.63 13.23 4.20
CA ALA A 110 -7.01 13.61 3.92
C ALA A 110 -7.14 15.12 3.67
N LYS A 111 -7.68 15.50 2.53
CA LYS A 111 -7.97 16.90 2.18
C LYS A 111 -9.49 17.15 2.25
N LYS A 112 -9.87 18.08 3.08
CA LYS A 112 -11.27 18.48 3.27
C LYS A 112 -11.50 19.93 2.87
#